data_be61742b195d94338c70b8602ec4abe6
#
_entry.id   be61742b195d94338c70b8602ec4abe6
#
_cell.length_a   1.000
_cell.length_b   1.000
_cell.length_c   1.000
_cell.angle_alpha   90.00
_cell.angle_beta   90.00
_cell.angle_gamma   90.00
#
_symmetry.space_group_name_H-M   'P 1'
#
loop_
_entity.id
_entity.type
_entity.pdbx_description
1 polymer ?
#
loop_
_entity_poly.entity_id
_entity_poly.type
_entity_poly.pdbx_seq_one_letter_code
_entity_poly.pdbx_strand_id
1 'polypeptide(L)'
;MIYYLIISIYLIALLWIGFSKSDSIKNQEDFSVAGRSLSPWILVGTMAATWMGTGSVLGNAGKTFEIGAAGFLLPIGGMLGVLALTKIAGKARASEKLTVPEIIGSRFGDVAMILSVIALLTAYLVIVSYQFNAGGAVIYTIFHDNLGSNLSLDQATIIAALFIVAYTVLAGLLSVAYTDVANGILMITCFIIALPILFFQAGGFEGMAMSFESKGMPNNMSLFGVLSFRDVINFTLPSFLLILGDANMYQRFFASESVKSAQKATFLLFFAVVILESLIIANAWISSSMITDIAKESHVLIYAAYNFLPPIVGAIMLATIIGIIISTADSFLLVPTTCLLYTSDAADEGLGVDLGGRRI
;
A
#
# COMPACT_ATOMS: atom_id res chain seq x y z
N MET A 1 -25.11 -3.52 -10.79
CA MET A 1 -25.70 -2.62 -9.77
C MET A 1 -25.10 -2.81 -8.38
N ILE A 2 -24.92 -4.04 -7.86
CA ILE A 2 -24.40 -4.29 -6.51
C ILE A 2 -22.95 -3.80 -6.30
N TYR A 3 -22.09 -3.93 -7.30
CA TYR A 3 -20.70 -3.44 -7.26
C TYR A 3 -20.61 -1.93 -6.99
N TYR A 4 -21.41 -1.14 -7.72
CA TYR A 4 -21.46 0.32 -7.54
C TYR A 4 -21.94 0.70 -6.14
N LEU A 5 -22.99 0.03 -5.67
CA LEU A 5 -23.56 0.30 -4.35
C LEU A 5 -22.53 0.06 -3.25
N ILE A 6 -21.86 -1.10 -3.25
CA ILE A 6 -20.88 -1.47 -2.23
C ILE A 6 -19.66 -0.55 -2.29
N ILE A 7 -19.13 -0.26 -3.50
CA ILE A 7 -17.98 0.63 -3.67
C ILE A 7 -18.33 2.06 -3.24
N SER A 8 -19.53 2.56 -3.62
CA SER A 8 -19.96 3.90 -3.20
C SER A 8 -20.12 4.02 -1.69
N ILE A 9 -20.77 3.03 -1.05
CA ILE A 9 -20.88 2.98 0.42
C ILE A 9 -19.52 2.99 1.07
N TYR A 10 -18.59 2.20 0.55
CA TYR A 10 -17.22 2.13 1.05
C TYR A 10 -16.48 3.46 0.93
N LEU A 11 -16.52 4.12 -0.25
CA LEU A 11 -15.87 5.41 -0.46
C LEU A 11 -16.49 6.51 0.42
N ILE A 12 -17.82 6.51 0.60
CA ILE A 12 -18.51 7.43 1.52
C ILE A 12 -18.07 7.18 2.97
N ALA A 13 -17.95 5.91 3.37
CA ALA A 13 -17.49 5.57 4.72
C ALA A 13 -16.04 6.04 4.97
N LEU A 14 -15.14 5.88 3.98
CA LEU A 14 -13.78 6.41 4.06
C LEU A 14 -13.76 7.94 4.22
N LEU A 15 -14.52 8.65 3.39
CA LEU A 15 -14.64 10.11 3.49
C LEU A 15 -15.17 10.51 4.87
N TRP A 16 -16.19 9.82 5.38
CA TRP A 16 -16.77 10.11 6.70
C TRP A 16 -15.76 9.90 7.84
N ILE A 17 -14.98 8.82 7.82
CA ILE A 17 -13.91 8.58 8.79
C ILE A 17 -12.85 9.70 8.69
N GLY A 18 -12.44 10.05 7.46
CA GLY A 18 -11.50 11.13 7.19
C GLY A 18 -11.97 12.46 7.80
N PHE A 19 -13.18 12.88 7.48
CA PHE A 19 -13.77 14.12 8.01
C PHE A 19 -13.94 14.10 9.54
N SER A 20 -14.36 12.97 10.11
CA SER A 20 -14.58 12.87 11.56
C SER A 20 -13.31 13.03 12.39
N LYS A 21 -12.15 12.84 11.79
CA LYS A 21 -10.84 12.98 12.44
C LYS A 21 -10.13 14.29 12.10
N SER A 22 -10.57 15.03 11.08
CA SER A 22 -9.95 16.30 10.68
C SER A 22 -9.97 17.35 11.79
N ASP A 23 -11.03 17.41 12.59
CA ASP A 23 -11.14 18.33 13.72
C ASP A 23 -10.11 18.11 14.84
N SER A 24 -9.45 16.96 14.83
CA SER A 24 -8.38 16.62 15.79
C SER A 24 -7.04 17.23 15.42
N ILE A 25 -6.88 17.75 14.21
CA ILE A 25 -5.65 18.34 13.70
C ILE A 25 -5.64 19.82 14.06
N LYS A 26 -4.77 20.21 15.00
CA LYS A 26 -4.67 21.58 15.51
C LYS A 26 -3.37 22.26 15.12
N ASN A 27 -2.35 21.49 14.82
CA ASN A 27 -1.02 21.99 14.51
C ASN A 27 -0.34 21.07 13.48
N GLN A 28 0.84 21.46 13.05
CA GLN A 28 1.64 20.74 12.06
C GLN A 28 2.11 19.37 12.55
N GLU A 29 2.42 19.22 13.84
CA GLU A 29 2.82 17.93 14.42
C GLU A 29 1.66 16.93 14.42
N ASP A 30 0.44 17.39 14.68
CA ASP A 30 -0.77 16.57 14.59
C ASP A 30 -0.98 16.08 13.15
N PHE A 31 -0.78 16.96 12.17
CA PHE A 31 -0.91 16.60 10.74
C PHE A 31 0.16 15.59 10.29
N SER A 32 1.41 15.83 10.64
CA SER A 32 2.56 15.09 10.08
C SER A 32 2.87 13.78 10.81
N VAL A 33 2.70 13.75 12.14
CA VAL A 33 3.05 12.60 12.99
C VAL A 33 1.97 12.26 14.01
N ALA A 34 0.71 12.67 13.76
CA ALA A 34 -0.44 12.35 14.60
C ALA A 34 -0.24 12.69 16.09
N GLY A 35 0.46 13.82 16.40
CA GLY A 35 0.79 14.22 17.76
C GLY A 35 1.57 13.16 18.54
N ARG A 36 2.28 12.26 17.87
CA ARG A 36 3.03 11.13 18.44
C ARG A 36 2.19 10.25 19.38
N SER A 37 0.93 10.03 19.04
CA SER A 37 -0.07 9.38 19.90
C SER A 37 -0.48 7.97 19.44
N LEU A 38 0.12 7.45 18.36
CA LEU A 38 -0.31 6.18 17.78
C LEU A 38 0.12 4.99 18.66
N SER A 39 -0.88 4.21 19.08
CA SER A 39 -0.67 2.97 19.82
C SER A 39 -0.09 1.86 18.93
N PRO A 40 0.51 0.79 19.50
CA PRO A 40 1.11 -0.29 18.72
C PRO A 40 0.14 -0.94 17.72
N TRP A 41 -1.14 -1.10 18.06
CA TRP A 41 -2.14 -1.73 17.21
C TRP A 41 -2.52 -0.86 16.01
N ILE A 42 -2.68 0.44 16.24
CA ILE A 42 -2.93 1.39 15.15
C ILE A 42 -1.71 1.45 14.22
N LEU A 43 -0.50 1.46 14.80
CA LEU A 43 0.74 1.43 14.03
C LEU A 43 0.87 0.19 13.16
N VAL A 44 0.57 -1.00 13.67
CA VAL A 44 0.57 -2.23 12.86
C VAL A 44 -0.40 -2.10 11.69
N GLY A 45 -1.63 -1.62 11.95
CA GLY A 45 -2.63 -1.47 10.91
C GLY A 45 -2.21 -0.49 9.81
N THR A 46 -1.74 0.71 10.21
CA THR A 46 -1.32 1.72 9.22
C THR A 46 -0.04 1.33 8.48
N MET A 47 0.94 0.72 9.14
CA MET A 47 2.14 0.22 8.46
C MET A 47 1.81 -0.93 7.52
N ALA A 48 0.91 -1.85 7.89
CA ALA A 48 0.47 -2.94 7.03
C ALA A 48 -0.28 -2.41 5.81
N ALA A 49 -1.21 -1.48 5.98
CA ALA A 49 -1.96 -0.88 4.88
C ALA A 49 -1.05 -0.05 3.94
N THR A 50 -0.05 0.62 4.48
CA THR A 50 0.96 1.34 3.66
C THR A 50 1.84 0.38 2.87
N TRP A 51 2.19 -0.77 3.46
CA TRP A 51 2.93 -1.83 2.79
C TRP A 51 2.13 -2.44 1.64
N MET A 52 0.85 -2.78 1.90
CA MET A 52 -0.05 -3.38 0.92
C MET A 52 -0.53 -2.32 -0.07
N GLY A 53 0.22 -2.13 -1.13
CA GLY A 53 -0.13 -1.22 -2.22
C GLY A 53 -0.46 -1.95 -3.51
N THR A 54 -0.48 -1.21 -4.61
CA THR A 54 -0.60 -1.78 -5.96
C THR A 54 0.53 -2.76 -6.26
N GLY A 55 1.70 -2.60 -5.64
CA GLY A 55 2.80 -3.56 -5.73
C GLY A 55 2.39 -4.96 -5.30
N SER A 56 1.62 -5.12 -4.23
CA SER A 56 1.13 -6.42 -3.75
C SER A 56 -0.06 -6.91 -4.57
N VAL A 57 -1.12 -6.10 -4.69
CA VAL A 57 -2.40 -6.56 -5.28
C VAL A 57 -2.43 -6.60 -6.80
N LEU A 58 -1.57 -5.85 -7.49
CA LEU A 58 -1.43 -5.88 -8.94
C LEU A 58 -0.05 -6.43 -9.36
N GLY A 59 1.03 -5.97 -8.73
CA GLY A 59 2.39 -6.38 -9.08
C GLY A 59 2.68 -7.83 -8.71
N ASN A 60 2.68 -8.17 -7.42
CA ASN A 60 2.94 -9.55 -6.94
C ASN A 60 1.85 -10.52 -7.41
N ALA A 61 0.58 -10.10 -7.40
CA ALA A 61 -0.52 -10.93 -7.91
C ALA A 61 -0.38 -11.20 -9.42
N GLY A 62 -0.05 -10.19 -10.23
CA GLY A 62 0.20 -10.36 -11.65
C GLY A 62 1.41 -11.22 -11.94
N LYS A 63 2.51 -11.04 -11.20
CA LYS A 63 3.67 -11.92 -11.34
C LYS A 63 3.35 -13.36 -10.93
N THR A 64 2.50 -13.54 -9.91
CA THR A 64 2.02 -14.87 -9.49
C THR A 64 1.19 -15.55 -10.59
N PHE A 65 0.48 -14.79 -11.42
CA PHE A 65 -0.20 -15.34 -12.59
C PHE A 65 0.76 -16.06 -13.54
N GLU A 66 1.98 -15.51 -13.74
CA GLU A 66 2.99 -16.08 -14.63
C GLU A 66 3.73 -17.27 -13.97
N ILE A 67 4.12 -17.13 -12.69
CA ILE A 67 5.05 -18.04 -12.01
C ILE A 67 4.38 -19.01 -11.02
N GLY A 68 3.06 -18.90 -10.84
CA GLY A 68 2.28 -19.78 -9.96
C GLY A 68 2.71 -19.71 -8.51
N ALA A 69 2.86 -20.87 -7.86
CA ALA A 69 3.24 -20.99 -6.45
C ALA A 69 4.58 -20.29 -6.11
N ALA A 70 5.49 -20.13 -7.07
CA ALA A 70 6.74 -19.41 -6.86
C ALA A 70 6.52 -17.93 -6.48
N GLY A 71 5.31 -17.40 -6.70
CA GLY A 71 4.89 -16.07 -6.24
C GLY A 71 5.08 -15.84 -4.73
N PHE A 72 4.97 -16.89 -3.91
CA PHE A 72 5.22 -16.81 -2.45
C PHE A 72 6.66 -16.39 -2.10
N LEU A 73 7.60 -16.49 -3.04
CA LEU A 73 8.98 -16.06 -2.83
C LEU A 73 9.18 -14.55 -3.04
N LEU A 74 8.26 -13.85 -3.75
CA LEU A 74 8.39 -12.44 -4.10
C LEU A 74 8.50 -11.50 -2.87
N PRO A 75 7.65 -11.63 -1.82
CA PRO A 75 7.66 -10.70 -0.69
C PRO A 75 8.72 -11.02 0.37
N ILE A 76 9.47 -12.11 0.27
CA ILE A 76 10.41 -12.58 1.31
C ILE A 76 11.45 -11.49 1.65
N GLY A 77 11.98 -10.81 0.65
CA GLY A 77 12.96 -9.73 0.88
C GLY A 77 12.41 -8.64 1.76
N GLY A 78 11.21 -8.17 1.45
CA GLY A 78 10.53 -7.17 2.25
C GLY A 78 10.20 -7.65 3.67
N MET A 79 9.73 -8.88 3.83
CA MET A 79 9.49 -9.49 5.15
C MET A 79 10.76 -9.49 6.02
N LEU A 80 11.90 -9.88 5.44
CA LEU A 80 13.21 -9.83 6.12
C LEU A 80 13.63 -8.39 6.44
N GLY A 81 13.33 -7.44 5.56
CA GLY A 81 13.56 -6.01 5.79
C GLY A 81 12.76 -5.47 6.97
N VAL A 82 11.49 -5.86 7.12
CA VAL A 82 10.64 -5.51 8.29
C VAL A 82 11.26 -6.03 9.58
N LEU A 83 11.76 -7.27 9.60
CA LEU A 83 12.48 -7.79 10.78
C LEU A 83 13.71 -6.97 11.12
N ALA A 84 14.48 -6.56 10.12
CA ALA A 84 15.64 -5.67 10.34
C ALA A 84 15.22 -4.30 10.85
N LEU A 85 14.11 -3.73 10.34
CA LEU A 85 13.55 -2.46 10.81
C LEU A 85 13.15 -2.49 12.28
N THR A 86 12.82 -3.62 12.87
CA THR A 86 12.50 -3.73 14.30
C THR A 86 13.62 -3.17 15.19
N LYS A 87 14.88 -3.35 14.78
CA LYS A 87 16.05 -2.80 15.50
C LYS A 87 16.23 -1.30 15.28
N ILE A 88 15.73 -0.78 14.16
CA ILE A 88 15.87 0.62 13.76
C ILE A 88 14.72 1.47 14.31
N ALA A 89 13.50 0.92 14.34
CA ALA A 89 12.28 1.63 14.72
C ALA A 89 12.40 2.39 16.06
N GLY A 90 12.97 1.74 17.08
CA GLY A 90 13.17 2.39 18.38
C GLY A 90 14.17 3.55 18.32
N LYS A 91 15.25 3.42 17.53
CA LYS A 91 16.23 4.50 17.36
C LYS A 91 15.63 5.67 16.56
N ALA A 92 14.86 5.37 15.53
CA ALA A 92 14.14 6.38 14.75
C ALA A 92 13.20 7.18 15.65
N ARG A 93 12.37 6.50 16.46
CA ARG A 93 11.46 7.18 17.42
C ARG A 93 12.22 8.02 18.46
N ALA A 94 13.35 7.51 18.97
CA ALA A 94 14.16 8.20 19.97
C ALA A 94 14.92 9.43 19.40
N SER A 95 15.00 9.59 18.09
CA SER A 95 15.63 10.76 17.46
C SER A 95 14.83 12.05 17.62
N GLU A 96 13.53 11.92 17.95
CA GLU A 96 12.55 13.01 18.05
C GLU A 96 12.40 13.86 16.77
N LYS A 97 12.98 13.41 15.65
CA LYS A 97 12.87 14.01 14.35
C LYS A 97 11.48 13.73 13.74
N LEU A 98 11.14 14.47 12.69
CA LEU A 98 9.84 14.38 12.01
C LEU A 98 9.96 13.80 10.61
N THR A 99 11.16 13.88 10.01
CA THR A 99 11.42 13.40 8.67
C THR A 99 12.77 12.68 8.57
N VAL A 100 12.88 11.78 7.58
CA VAL A 100 14.15 11.11 7.27
C VAL A 100 15.20 12.10 6.75
N PRO A 101 14.87 13.04 5.85
CA PRO A 101 15.81 14.09 5.46
C PRO A 101 16.39 14.89 6.63
N GLU A 102 15.60 15.17 7.65
CA GLU A 102 16.08 15.86 8.87
C GLU A 102 17.12 15.03 9.64
N ILE A 103 16.93 13.70 9.72
CA ILE A 103 17.94 12.80 10.30
C ILE A 103 19.25 12.85 9.48
N ILE A 104 19.14 12.82 8.16
CA ILE A 104 20.31 12.90 7.26
C ILE A 104 21.01 14.25 7.41
N GLY A 105 20.26 15.34 7.41
CA GLY A 105 20.78 16.70 7.58
C GLY A 105 21.50 16.90 8.91
N SER A 106 20.94 16.38 10.01
CA SER A 106 21.58 16.49 11.33
C SER A 106 22.96 15.82 11.42
N ARG A 107 23.25 14.86 10.52
CA ARG A 107 24.53 14.14 10.50
C ARG A 107 25.48 14.63 9.39
N PHE A 108 24.95 14.97 8.21
CA PHE A 108 25.75 15.22 7.01
C PHE A 108 25.60 16.65 6.47
N GLY A 109 24.82 17.50 7.15
CA GLY A 109 24.59 18.90 6.80
C GLY A 109 23.48 19.15 5.77
N ASP A 110 23.18 20.42 5.52
CA ASP A 110 22.01 20.90 4.78
C ASP A 110 21.99 20.44 3.32
N VAL A 111 23.14 20.38 2.67
CA VAL A 111 23.23 19.88 1.29
C VAL A 111 22.73 18.42 1.19
N ALA A 112 23.12 17.59 2.14
CA ALA A 112 22.68 16.20 2.18
C ALA A 112 21.15 16.10 2.48
N MET A 113 20.63 16.99 3.33
CA MET A 113 19.21 17.10 3.59
C MET A 113 18.42 17.44 2.31
N ILE A 114 18.82 18.50 1.60
CA ILE A 114 18.16 18.93 0.36
C ILE A 114 18.19 17.84 -0.70
N LEU A 115 19.36 17.20 -0.91
CA LEU A 115 19.48 16.09 -1.87
C LEU A 115 18.58 14.91 -1.49
N SER A 116 18.43 14.60 -0.20
CA SER A 116 17.56 13.53 0.27
C SER A 116 16.07 13.88 0.08
N VAL A 117 15.68 15.15 0.25
CA VAL A 117 14.32 15.62 -0.07
C VAL A 117 14.02 15.47 -1.56
N ILE A 118 14.93 15.92 -2.44
CA ILE A 118 14.74 15.80 -3.90
C ILE A 118 14.59 14.33 -4.31
N ALA A 119 15.46 13.45 -3.80
CA ALA A 119 15.42 12.02 -4.09
C ALA A 119 14.10 11.39 -3.63
N LEU A 120 13.66 11.72 -2.41
CA LEU A 120 12.40 11.23 -1.84
C LEU A 120 11.19 11.73 -2.63
N LEU A 121 11.13 13.03 -2.95
CA LEU A 121 10.07 13.61 -3.76
C LEU A 121 9.96 12.91 -5.11
N THR A 122 11.10 12.75 -5.80
CA THR A 122 11.12 12.11 -7.12
C THR A 122 10.60 10.66 -7.04
N ALA A 123 11.11 9.88 -6.09
CA ALA A 123 10.69 8.49 -5.92
C ALA A 123 9.19 8.37 -5.56
N TYR A 124 8.71 9.21 -4.65
CA TYR A 124 7.33 9.13 -4.17
C TYR A 124 6.31 9.63 -5.20
N LEU A 125 6.64 10.66 -5.99
CA LEU A 125 5.79 11.10 -7.10
C LEU A 125 5.61 9.99 -8.15
N VAL A 126 6.67 9.23 -8.44
CA VAL A 126 6.57 8.07 -9.34
C VAL A 126 5.64 6.99 -8.75
N ILE A 127 5.79 6.67 -7.45
CA ILE A 127 4.94 5.67 -6.79
C ILE A 127 3.47 6.14 -6.78
N VAL A 128 3.21 7.40 -6.46
CA VAL A 128 1.85 7.98 -6.46
C VAL A 128 1.23 7.95 -7.85
N SER A 129 1.99 8.29 -8.89
CA SER A 129 1.49 8.22 -10.28
C SER A 129 1.07 6.79 -10.66
N TYR A 130 1.78 5.79 -10.17
CA TYR A 130 1.41 4.39 -10.35
C TYR A 130 0.10 4.04 -9.62
N GLN A 131 -0.12 4.59 -8.41
CA GLN A 131 -1.41 4.43 -7.70
C GLN A 131 -2.57 5.10 -8.48
N PHE A 132 -2.36 6.29 -9.04
CA PHE A 132 -3.37 6.96 -9.86
C PHE A 132 -3.76 6.12 -11.08
N ASN A 133 -2.78 5.58 -11.78
CA ASN A 133 -3.02 4.69 -12.92
C ASN A 133 -3.79 3.42 -12.52
N ALA A 134 -3.43 2.81 -11.39
CA ALA A 134 -4.12 1.63 -10.87
C ALA A 134 -5.58 1.95 -10.47
N GLY A 135 -5.81 3.06 -9.77
CA GLY A 135 -7.15 3.55 -9.45
C GLY A 135 -7.97 3.82 -10.69
N GLY A 136 -7.37 4.44 -11.71
CA GLY A 136 -7.98 4.66 -13.01
C GLY A 136 -8.35 3.37 -13.71
N ALA A 137 -7.49 2.36 -13.69
CA ALA A 137 -7.77 1.06 -14.28
C ALA A 137 -8.97 0.36 -13.62
N VAL A 138 -9.08 0.43 -12.29
CA VAL A 138 -10.25 -0.12 -11.57
C VAL A 138 -11.52 0.63 -11.93
N ILE A 139 -11.50 1.98 -11.92
CA ILE A 139 -12.65 2.81 -12.33
C ILE A 139 -13.03 2.51 -13.77
N TYR A 140 -12.07 2.46 -14.68
CA TYR A 140 -12.30 2.15 -16.09
C TYR A 140 -13.00 0.79 -16.25
N THR A 141 -12.46 -0.26 -15.64
CA THR A 141 -13.04 -1.61 -15.70
C THR A 141 -14.49 -1.62 -15.17
N ILE A 142 -14.75 -0.90 -14.09
CA ILE A 142 -16.09 -0.81 -13.51
C ILE A 142 -17.08 -0.10 -14.45
N PHE A 143 -16.70 1.05 -14.99
CA PHE A 143 -17.63 1.90 -15.74
C PHE A 143 -17.70 1.55 -17.23
N HIS A 144 -16.58 1.20 -17.85
CA HIS A 144 -16.55 0.86 -19.28
C HIS A 144 -17.13 -0.54 -19.55
N ASP A 145 -16.61 -1.55 -18.83
CA ASP A 145 -16.97 -2.94 -19.10
C ASP A 145 -18.39 -3.30 -18.63
N ASN A 146 -18.88 -2.64 -17.57
CA ASN A 146 -20.19 -2.98 -16.99
C ASN A 146 -21.33 -1.99 -17.32
N LEU A 147 -21.03 -0.73 -17.62
CA LEU A 147 -22.02 0.30 -17.94
C LEU A 147 -22.02 0.72 -19.41
N GLY A 148 -21.04 0.25 -20.20
CA GLY A 148 -20.87 0.70 -21.57
C GLY A 148 -20.61 2.21 -21.69
N SER A 149 -20.02 2.82 -20.63
CA SER A 149 -19.73 4.24 -20.65
C SER A 149 -18.60 4.56 -21.62
N ASN A 150 -18.65 5.75 -22.24
CA ASN A 150 -17.57 6.24 -23.12
C ASN A 150 -16.38 6.81 -22.33
N LEU A 151 -16.21 6.43 -21.04
CA LEU A 151 -15.12 6.87 -20.21
C LEU A 151 -13.80 6.30 -20.73
N SER A 152 -12.83 7.17 -21.05
CA SER A 152 -11.48 6.71 -21.39
C SER A 152 -10.66 6.35 -20.16
N LEU A 153 -9.60 5.55 -20.32
CA LEU A 153 -8.68 5.20 -19.23
C LEU A 153 -8.03 6.46 -18.62
N ASP A 154 -7.67 7.44 -19.44
CA ASP A 154 -7.07 8.70 -18.96
C ASP A 154 -8.05 9.52 -18.11
N GLN A 155 -9.32 9.59 -18.53
CA GLN A 155 -10.37 10.25 -17.74
C GLN A 155 -10.59 9.54 -16.41
N ALA A 156 -10.64 8.21 -16.41
CA ALA A 156 -10.75 7.41 -15.21
C ALA A 156 -9.56 7.63 -14.25
N THR A 157 -8.34 7.74 -14.81
CA THR A 157 -7.12 8.03 -14.05
C THR A 157 -7.15 9.43 -13.43
N ILE A 158 -7.63 10.43 -14.17
CA ILE A 158 -7.79 11.80 -13.65
C ILE A 158 -8.83 11.82 -12.51
N ILE A 159 -9.95 11.12 -12.65
CA ILE A 159 -10.98 11.02 -11.61
C ILE A 159 -10.40 10.38 -10.36
N ALA A 160 -9.66 9.27 -10.49
CA ALA A 160 -8.98 8.62 -9.38
C ALA A 160 -8.00 9.56 -8.67
N ALA A 161 -7.15 10.26 -9.44
CA ALA A 161 -6.17 11.20 -8.92
C ALA A 161 -6.83 12.35 -8.14
N LEU A 162 -7.87 12.96 -8.71
CA LEU A 162 -8.62 14.06 -8.06
C LEU A 162 -9.26 13.59 -6.74
N PHE A 163 -9.85 12.41 -6.72
CA PHE A 163 -10.44 11.84 -5.50
C PHE A 163 -9.38 11.61 -4.42
N ILE A 164 -8.26 10.95 -4.78
CA ILE A 164 -7.17 10.64 -3.85
C ILE A 164 -6.57 11.93 -3.29
N VAL A 165 -6.24 12.91 -4.13
CA VAL A 165 -5.65 14.18 -3.68
C VAL A 165 -6.61 14.94 -2.77
N ALA A 166 -7.90 15.05 -3.15
CA ALA A 166 -8.89 15.72 -2.32
C ALA A 166 -9.05 15.03 -0.95
N TYR A 167 -9.05 13.70 -0.92
CA TYR A 167 -9.12 12.94 0.31
C TYR A 167 -7.87 13.16 1.19
N THR A 168 -6.66 13.06 0.61
CA THR A 168 -5.40 13.21 1.35
C THR A 168 -5.23 14.58 1.98
N VAL A 169 -5.62 15.65 1.28
CA VAL A 169 -5.54 17.04 1.79
C VAL A 169 -6.39 17.23 3.06
N LEU A 170 -7.51 16.52 3.16
CA LEU A 170 -8.41 16.62 4.32
C LEU A 170 -7.99 15.74 5.50
N ALA A 171 -7.14 14.73 5.27
CA ALA A 171 -7.02 13.63 6.20
C ALA A 171 -5.91 13.78 7.26
N GLY A 172 -4.73 14.28 6.95
CA GLY A 172 -3.57 14.22 7.85
C GLY A 172 -3.24 12.78 8.34
N LEU A 173 -2.10 12.58 9.00
CA LEU A 173 -1.64 11.23 9.36
C LEU A 173 -2.56 10.50 10.35
N LEU A 174 -3.19 11.22 11.27
CA LEU A 174 -4.08 10.61 12.26
C LEU A 174 -5.30 9.97 11.58
N SER A 175 -5.91 10.69 10.65
CA SER A 175 -7.06 10.22 9.89
C SER A 175 -6.68 9.02 9.01
N VAL A 176 -5.57 9.13 8.28
CA VAL A 176 -5.04 8.05 7.44
C VAL A 176 -4.78 6.79 8.28
N ALA A 177 -4.19 6.92 9.47
CA ALA A 177 -3.92 5.76 10.32
C ALA A 177 -5.19 4.99 10.74
N TYR A 178 -6.31 5.68 10.99
CA TYR A 178 -7.58 5.00 11.32
C TYR A 178 -8.25 4.37 10.10
N THR A 179 -8.23 5.04 8.95
CA THR A 179 -8.75 4.45 7.70
C THR A 179 -7.90 3.27 7.24
N ASP A 180 -6.60 3.32 7.46
CA ASP A 180 -5.66 2.21 7.20
C ASP A 180 -6.01 0.97 8.01
N VAL A 181 -6.32 1.13 9.30
CA VAL A 181 -6.77 0.00 10.15
C VAL A 181 -8.06 -0.61 9.62
N ALA A 182 -9.04 0.23 9.24
CA ALA A 182 -10.29 -0.25 8.66
C ALA A 182 -10.06 -1.00 7.34
N ASN A 183 -9.22 -0.46 6.46
CA ASN A 183 -8.83 -1.08 5.20
C ASN A 183 -8.09 -2.40 5.42
N GLY A 184 -7.18 -2.47 6.41
CA GLY A 184 -6.46 -3.69 6.78
C GLY A 184 -7.40 -4.81 7.24
N ILE A 185 -8.39 -4.49 8.07
CA ILE A 185 -9.41 -5.45 8.53
C ILE A 185 -10.26 -5.94 7.34
N LEU A 186 -10.72 -5.02 6.50
CA LEU A 186 -11.51 -5.36 5.31
C LEU A 186 -10.70 -6.27 4.37
N MET A 187 -9.42 -5.97 4.15
CA MET A 187 -8.50 -6.73 3.31
C MET A 187 -8.32 -8.17 3.81
N ILE A 188 -7.98 -8.35 5.09
CA ILE A 188 -7.81 -9.68 5.70
C ILE A 188 -9.11 -10.48 5.55
N THR A 189 -10.24 -9.88 5.94
CA THR A 189 -11.54 -10.54 5.93
C THR A 189 -11.93 -10.95 4.51
N CYS A 190 -11.77 -10.05 3.54
CA CYS A 190 -12.11 -10.30 2.15
C CYS A 190 -11.31 -11.45 1.56
N PHE A 191 -9.96 -11.41 1.67
CA PHE A 191 -9.11 -12.44 1.09
C PHE A 191 -9.26 -13.80 1.81
N ILE A 192 -9.55 -13.84 3.12
CA ILE A 192 -9.87 -15.08 3.83
C ILE A 192 -11.17 -15.69 3.32
N ILE A 193 -12.21 -14.88 3.07
CA ILE A 193 -13.49 -15.37 2.54
C ILE A 193 -13.37 -15.82 1.08
N ALA A 194 -12.63 -15.07 0.26
CA ALA A 194 -12.46 -15.39 -1.15
C ALA A 194 -11.65 -16.68 -1.37
N LEU A 195 -10.65 -16.92 -0.54
CA LEU A 195 -9.73 -18.05 -0.68
C LEU A 195 -10.43 -19.42 -0.81
N PRO A 196 -11.29 -19.86 0.12
CA PRO A 196 -11.98 -21.14 -0.01
C PRO A 196 -12.91 -21.18 -1.20
N ILE A 197 -13.59 -20.09 -1.54
CA ILE A 197 -14.51 -20.03 -2.67
C ILE A 197 -13.73 -20.30 -3.96
N LEU A 198 -12.65 -19.59 -4.19
CA LEU A 198 -11.80 -19.77 -5.36
C LEU A 198 -11.17 -21.18 -5.40
N PHE A 199 -10.70 -21.67 -4.25
CA PHE A 199 -10.09 -22.99 -4.16
C PHE A 199 -11.03 -24.14 -4.52
N PHE A 200 -12.28 -24.08 -4.05
CA PHE A 200 -13.29 -25.08 -4.41
C PHE A 200 -13.70 -24.98 -5.88
N GLN A 201 -13.81 -23.76 -6.43
CA GLN A 201 -14.12 -23.58 -7.85
C GLN A 201 -12.99 -24.06 -8.76
N ALA A 202 -11.73 -23.90 -8.34
CA ALA A 202 -10.57 -24.44 -9.07
C ALA A 202 -10.47 -25.97 -9.04
N GLY A 203 -11.33 -26.67 -8.29
CA GLY A 203 -11.28 -28.13 -8.10
C GLY A 203 -10.18 -28.57 -7.14
N GLY A 204 -9.78 -27.69 -6.20
CA GLY A 204 -8.70 -27.95 -5.26
C GLY A 204 -7.34 -28.07 -5.93
N PHE A 205 -6.37 -28.67 -5.25
CA PHE A 205 -5.01 -28.82 -5.79
C PHE A 205 -4.96 -29.71 -7.05
N GLU A 206 -5.81 -30.72 -7.14
CA GLU A 206 -5.89 -31.59 -8.32
C GLU A 206 -6.41 -30.83 -9.55
N GLY A 207 -7.51 -30.06 -9.40
CA GLY A 207 -8.03 -29.23 -10.47
C GLY A 207 -7.06 -28.16 -10.94
N MET A 208 -6.37 -27.50 -10.01
CA MET A 208 -5.30 -26.55 -10.33
C MET A 208 -4.15 -27.21 -11.10
N ALA A 209 -3.68 -28.40 -10.66
CA ALA A 209 -2.61 -29.12 -11.32
C ALA A 209 -2.98 -29.51 -12.77
N MET A 210 -4.16 -30.09 -12.97
CA MET A 210 -4.66 -30.43 -14.31
C MET A 210 -4.80 -29.18 -15.20
N SER A 211 -5.26 -28.07 -14.63
CA SER A 211 -5.40 -26.81 -15.38
C SER A 211 -4.03 -26.25 -15.80
N PHE A 212 -3.05 -26.19 -14.90
CA PHE A 212 -1.71 -25.72 -15.24
C PHE A 212 -1.01 -26.66 -16.24
N GLU A 213 -1.22 -27.97 -16.13
CA GLU A 213 -0.69 -28.94 -17.09
C GLU A 213 -1.29 -28.70 -18.49
N SER A 214 -2.61 -28.50 -18.58
CA SER A 214 -3.30 -28.22 -19.84
C SER A 214 -2.84 -26.92 -20.52
N LYS A 215 -2.36 -25.94 -19.71
CA LYS A 215 -1.77 -24.69 -20.17
C LYS A 215 -0.28 -24.78 -20.51
N GLY A 216 0.34 -25.96 -20.34
CA GLY A 216 1.78 -26.15 -20.53
C GLY A 216 2.65 -25.53 -19.42
N MET A 217 2.07 -25.27 -18.24
CA MET A 217 2.71 -24.61 -17.10
C MET A 217 2.74 -25.51 -15.83
N PRO A 218 3.10 -26.79 -15.88
CA PRO A 218 3.02 -27.70 -14.74
C PRO A 218 3.88 -27.24 -13.55
N ASN A 219 4.96 -26.50 -13.81
CA ASN A 219 5.86 -25.97 -12.80
C ASN A 219 5.21 -24.88 -11.91
N ASN A 220 4.07 -24.31 -12.33
CA ASN A 220 3.33 -23.31 -11.54
C ASN A 220 2.71 -23.90 -10.25
N MET A 221 2.73 -25.22 -10.09
CA MET A 221 2.37 -25.89 -8.83
C MET A 221 3.55 -25.99 -7.84
N SER A 222 4.78 -25.67 -8.25
CA SER A 222 5.97 -25.77 -7.43
C SER A 222 6.51 -24.42 -6.97
N LEU A 223 6.93 -24.33 -5.69
CA LEU A 223 7.57 -23.14 -5.15
C LEU A 223 8.90 -22.78 -5.83
N PHE A 224 9.64 -23.79 -6.30
CA PHE A 224 10.98 -23.62 -6.85
C PHE A 224 11.09 -24.03 -8.32
N GLY A 225 9.96 -24.32 -8.98
CA GLY A 225 9.95 -24.90 -10.32
C GLY A 225 10.18 -23.89 -11.45
N VAL A 226 9.95 -22.59 -11.24
CA VAL A 226 9.95 -21.56 -12.27
C VAL A 226 11.09 -20.56 -12.09
N LEU A 227 11.41 -20.19 -10.84
CA LEU A 227 12.44 -19.18 -10.55
C LEU A 227 13.80 -19.82 -10.34
N SER A 228 14.82 -19.29 -10.99
CA SER A 228 16.22 -19.60 -10.69
C SER A 228 16.66 -18.92 -9.38
N PHE A 229 17.75 -19.40 -8.77
CA PHE A 229 18.34 -18.76 -7.58
C PHE A 229 18.68 -17.27 -7.82
N ARG A 230 19.11 -16.93 -9.04
CA ARG A 230 19.39 -15.55 -9.43
C ARG A 230 18.11 -14.69 -9.43
N ASP A 231 17.00 -15.24 -9.90
CA ASP A 231 15.72 -14.53 -9.92
C ASP A 231 15.23 -14.26 -8.49
N VAL A 232 15.36 -15.25 -7.59
CA VAL A 232 15.03 -15.07 -6.17
C VAL A 232 15.85 -13.93 -5.55
N ILE A 233 17.16 -13.86 -5.81
CA ILE A 233 18.01 -12.76 -5.32
C ILE A 233 17.56 -11.43 -5.92
N ASN A 234 17.25 -11.39 -7.24
CA ASN A 234 16.81 -10.19 -7.93
C ASN A 234 15.50 -9.61 -7.40
N PHE A 235 14.61 -10.43 -6.85
CA PHE A 235 13.40 -9.97 -6.16
C PHE A 235 13.64 -9.65 -4.68
N THR A 236 14.42 -10.48 -4.00
CA THR A 236 14.62 -10.39 -2.55
C THR A 236 15.46 -9.18 -2.15
N LEU A 237 16.59 -8.95 -2.81
CA LEU A 237 17.52 -7.89 -2.42
C LEU A 237 16.95 -6.48 -2.62
N PRO A 238 16.33 -6.13 -3.77
CA PRO A 238 15.71 -4.82 -3.92
C PRO A 238 14.58 -4.58 -2.93
N SER A 239 13.70 -5.57 -2.70
CA SER A 239 12.59 -5.47 -1.75
C SER A 239 13.07 -5.28 -0.31
N PHE A 240 14.15 -5.99 0.08
CA PHE A 240 14.80 -5.83 1.38
C PHE A 240 15.35 -4.42 1.58
N LEU A 241 16.08 -3.89 0.59
CA LEU A 241 16.69 -2.56 0.66
C LEU A 241 15.62 -1.45 0.59
N LEU A 242 14.58 -1.64 -0.23
CA LEU A 242 13.48 -0.70 -0.37
C LEU A 242 12.83 -0.41 0.98
N ILE A 243 12.46 -1.46 1.72
CA ILE A 243 11.76 -1.27 3.00
C ILE A 243 12.66 -0.65 4.07
N LEU A 244 13.95 -0.91 4.05
CA LEU A 244 14.89 -0.28 4.98
C LEU A 244 15.00 1.24 4.76
N GLY A 245 14.80 1.70 3.53
CA GLY A 245 14.84 3.12 3.15
C GLY A 245 13.47 3.79 3.07
N ASP A 246 12.37 3.08 3.31
CA ASP A 246 11.02 3.63 3.13
C ASP A 246 10.67 4.65 4.21
N ALA A 247 10.67 5.93 3.83
CA ALA A 247 10.35 7.04 4.72
C ALA A 247 8.92 6.98 5.30
N ASN A 248 7.98 6.27 4.66
CA ASN A 248 6.65 6.03 5.25
C ASN A 248 6.73 5.22 6.54
N MET A 249 7.58 4.18 6.57
CA MET A 249 7.77 3.40 7.79
C MET A 249 8.37 4.26 8.90
N TYR A 250 9.34 5.09 8.58
CA TYR A 250 9.94 6.01 9.54
C TYR A 250 8.92 7.03 10.07
N GLN A 251 8.05 7.59 9.22
CA GLN A 251 7.01 8.51 9.65
C GLN A 251 6.09 7.86 10.71
N ARG A 252 5.74 6.58 10.54
CA ARG A 252 4.96 5.82 11.53
C ARG A 252 5.75 5.60 12.81
N PHE A 253 7.06 5.37 12.74
CA PHE A 253 7.91 5.29 13.93
C PHE A 253 7.91 6.63 14.69
N PHE A 254 8.03 7.76 14.00
CA PHE A 254 7.97 9.09 14.60
C PHE A 254 6.61 9.37 15.26
N ALA A 255 5.52 8.88 14.67
CA ALA A 255 4.14 9.02 15.15
C ALA A 255 3.80 8.12 16.35
N SER A 256 4.67 7.18 16.70
CA SER A 256 4.45 6.25 17.83
C SER A 256 4.42 6.95 19.17
N GLU A 257 3.54 6.51 20.09
CA GLU A 257 3.46 7.02 21.46
C GLU A 257 4.75 6.79 22.27
N SER A 258 5.53 5.75 21.95
CA SER A 258 6.78 5.46 22.64
C SER A 258 7.76 4.63 21.79
N VAL A 259 9.03 4.61 22.18
CA VAL A 259 10.08 3.77 21.61
C VAL A 259 9.71 2.28 21.63
N LYS A 260 9.14 1.81 22.75
CA LYS A 260 8.70 0.41 22.89
C LYS A 260 7.53 0.09 21.98
N SER A 261 6.60 1.02 21.82
CA SER A 261 5.44 0.89 20.92
C SER A 261 5.89 0.77 19.46
N ALA A 262 6.85 1.59 19.01
CA ALA A 262 7.42 1.50 17.66
C ALA A 262 8.07 0.14 17.40
N GLN A 263 8.90 -0.36 18.33
CA GLN A 263 9.55 -1.66 18.19
C GLN A 263 8.54 -2.82 18.18
N LYS A 264 7.57 -2.81 19.11
CA LYS A 264 6.52 -3.82 19.21
C LYS A 264 5.67 -3.85 17.94
N ALA A 265 5.26 -2.68 17.45
CA ALA A 265 4.45 -2.58 16.25
C ALA A 265 5.21 -3.11 15.02
N THR A 266 6.49 -2.76 14.85
CA THR A 266 7.31 -3.25 13.72
C THR A 266 7.52 -4.76 13.79
N PHE A 267 7.69 -5.34 14.97
CA PHE A 267 7.79 -6.79 15.12
C PHE A 267 6.46 -7.48 14.77
N LEU A 268 5.33 -6.93 15.22
CA LEU A 268 4.00 -7.47 14.87
C LEU A 268 3.67 -7.29 13.39
N LEU A 269 4.16 -6.22 12.77
CA LEU A 269 4.01 -5.98 11.34
C LEU A 269 4.56 -7.14 10.50
N PHE A 270 5.68 -7.75 10.92
CA PHE A 270 6.22 -8.91 10.21
C PHE A 270 5.16 -10.01 10.03
N PHE A 271 4.44 -10.37 11.09
CA PHE A 271 3.40 -11.39 11.02
C PHE A 271 2.20 -10.93 10.18
N ALA A 272 1.81 -9.66 10.30
CA ALA A 272 0.74 -9.09 9.50
C ALA A 272 1.07 -9.17 8.00
N VAL A 273 2.29 -8.79 7.61
CA VAL A 273 2.76 -8.83 6.21
C VAL A 273 2.83 -10.26 5.70
N VAL A 274 3.36 -11.22 6.50
CA VAL A 274 3.37 -12.63 6.12
C VAL A 274 1.96 -13.14 5.82
N ILE A 275 1.00 -12.85 6.67
CA ILE A 275 -0.39 -13.29 6.48
C ILE A 275 -0.99 -12.62 5.24
N LEU A 276 -0.89 -11.31 5.13
CA LEU A 276 -1.53 -10.54 4.07
C LEU A 276 -0.97 -10.88 2.68
N GLU A 277 0.36 -10.90 2.53
CA GLU A 277 0.99 -11.28 1.26
C GLU A 277 0.67 -12.72 0.88
N SER A 278 0.69 -13.63 1.86
CA SER A 278 0.31 -15.02 1.59
C SER A 278 -1.14 -15.15 1.12
N LEU A 279 -2.06 -14.40 1.69
CA LEU A 279 -3.47 -14.38 1.28
C LEU A 279 -3.63 -13.81 -0.14
N ILE A 280 -2.99 -12.69 -0.46
CA ILE A 280 -3.03 -12.07 -1.79
C ILE A 280 -2.49 -13.05 -2.84
N ILE A 281 -1.30 -13.60 -2.59
CA ILE A 281 -0.63 -14.51 -3.52
C ILE A 281 -1.43 -15.81 -3.69
N ALA A 282 -1.97 -16.39 -2.60
CA ALA A 282 -2.79 -17.60 -2.69
C ALA A 282 -4.05 -17.37 -3.55
N ASN A 283 -4.76 -16.25 -3.34
CA ASN A 283 -5.93 -15.91 -4.16
C ASN A 283 -5.54 -15.71 -5.63
N ALA A 284 -4.41 -15.04 -5.91
CA ALA A 284 -3.91 -14.83 -7.26
C ALA A 284 -3.48 -16.16 -7.92
N TRP A 285 -2.76 -17.01 -7.21
CA TRP A 285 -2.31 -18.31 -7.69
C TRP A 285 -3.47 -19.24 -8.04
N ILE A 286 -4.46 -19.35 -7.16
CA ILE A 286 -5.67 -20.15 -7.42
C ILE A 286 -6.41 -19.58 -8.63
N SER A 287 -6.61 -18.26 -8.68
CA SER A 287 -7.31 -17.62 -9.80
C SER A 287 -6.60 -17.82 -11.12
N SER A 288 -5.25 -17.77 -11.13
CA SER A 288 -4.44 -17.97 -12.33
C SER A 288 -4.62 -19.36 -12.94
N SER A 289 -4.95 -20.37 -12.12
CA SER A 289 -5.25 -21.72 -12.65
C SER A 289 -6.54 -21.73 -13.48
N MET A 290 -7.54 -20.94 -13.12
CA MET A 290 -8.86 -20.91 -13.79
C MET A 290 -8.93 -19.98 -15.01
N ILE A 291 -8.06 -18.97 -15.07
CA ILE A 291 -8.06 -17.96 -16.13
C ILE A 291 -7.28 -18.48 -17.34
N THR A 292 -7.91 -18.55 -18.51
CA THR A 292 -7.28 -18.97 -19.77
C THR A 292 -6.74 -17.81 -20.58
N ASP A 293 -7.40 -16.66 -20.51
CA ASP A 293 -7.00 -15.45 -21.24
C ASP A 293 -7.30 -14.22 -20.38
N ILE A 294 -6.36 -13.30 -20.32
CA ILE A 294 -6.47 -12.04 -19.59
C ILE A 294 -5.68 -10.94 -20.30
N ALA A 295 -6.29 -9.79 -20.47
CA ALA A 295 -5.66 -8.67 -21.15
C ALA A 295 -4.39 -8.14 -20.44
N LYS A 296 -4.35 -8.24 -19.11
CA LYS A 296 -3.20 -7.88 -18.27
C LYS A 296 -3.14 -8.80 -17.06
N GLU A 297 -2.03 -9.48 -16.86
CA GLU A 297 -1.80 -10.41 -15.74
C GLU A 297 -1.96 -9.71 -14.38
N SER A 298 -1.59 -8.42 -14.30
CA SER A 298 -1.76 -7.60 -13.10
C SER A 298 -3.21 -7.46 -12.64
N HIS A 299 -4.19 -7.72 -13.51
CA HIS A 299 -5.60 -7.65 -13.18
C HIS A 299 -6.21 -8.98 -12.70
N VAL A 300 -5.40 -9.99 -12.39
CA VAL A 300 -5.86 -11.34 -11.99
C VAL A 300 -6.88 -11.31 -10.85
N LEU A 301 -6.67 -10.51 -9.80
CA LEU A 301 -7.60 -10.39 -8.68
C LEU A 301 -8.87 -9.62 -9.04
N ILE A 302 -8.76 -8.61 -9.91
CA ILE A 302 -9.92 -7.88 -10.43
C ILE A 302 -10.77 -8.82 -11.28
N TYR A 303 -10.15 -9.60 -12.16
CA TYR A 303 -10.82 -10.60 -12.98
C TYR A 303 -11.52 -11.65 -12.13
N ALA A 304 -10.83 -12.16 -11.10
CA ALA A 304 -11.40 -13.14 -10.16
C ALA A 304 -12.61 -12.58 -9.41
N ALA A 305 -12.57 -11.32 -8.99
CA ALA A 305 -13.67 -10.64 -8.32
C ALA A 305 -14.95 -10.60 -9.14
N TYR A 306 -14.82 -10.40 -10.46
CA TYR A 306 -15.97 -10.36 -11.35
C TYR A 306 -16.46 -11.72 -11.81
N ASN A 307 -15.56 -12.65 -12.12
CA ASN A 307 -15.90 -13.86 -12.86
C ASN A 307 -16.05 -15.10 -11.96
N PHE A 308 -15.38 -15.13 -10.81
CA PHE A 308 -15.33 -16.33 -9.97
C PHE A 308 -15.97 -16.15 -8.59
N LEU A 309 -16.10 -14.93 -8.09
CA LEU A 309 -16.68 -14.72 -6.76
C LEU A 309 -18.18 -14.41 -6.84
N PRO A 310 -18.96 -14.81 -5.83
CA PRO A 310 -20.32 -14.32 -5.68
C PRO A 310 -20.35 -12.79 -5.73
N PRO A 311 -21.39 -12.16 -6.34
CA PRO A 311 -21.39 -10.72 -6.61
C PRO A 311 -21.09 -9.82 -5.40
N ILE A 312 -21.56 -10.22 -4.20
CA ILE A 312 -21.29 -9.46 -2.96
C ILE A 312 -19.79 -9.56 -2.58
N VAL A 313 -19.23 -10.77 -2.60
CA VAL A 313 -17.83 -10.99 -2.24
C VAL A 313 -16.89 -10.32 -3.26
N GLY A 314 -17.22 -10.45 -4.55
CA GLY A 314 -16.48 -9.78 -5.62
C GLY A 314 -16.51 -8.25 -5.50
N ALA A 315 -17.69 -7.68 -5.17
CA ALA A 315 -17.80 -6.23 -4.93
C ALA A 315 -16.98 -5.77 -3.71
N ILE A 316 -16.96 -6.55 -2.63
CA ILE A 316 -16.12 -6.29 -1.45
C ILE A 316 -14.63 -6.39 -1.83
N MET A 317 -14.24 -7.36 -2.66
CA MET A 317 -12.85 -7.49 -3.13
C MET A 317 -12.42 -6.27 -3.95
N LEU A 318 -13.27 -5.77 -4.86
CA LEU A 318 -12.97 -4.56 -5.61
C LEU A 318 -12.89 -3.32 -4.71
N ALA A 319 -13.80 -3.18 -3.75
CA ALA A 319 -13.74 -2.10 -2.76
C ALA A 319 -12.44 -2.18 -1.95
N THR A 320 -12.02 -3.38 -1.57
CA THR A 320 -10.75 -3.64 -0.88
C THR A 320 -9.55 -3.21 -1.73
N ILE A 321 -9.51 -3.57 -3.01
CA ILE A 321 -8.43 -3.18 -3.92
C ILE A 321 -8.38 -1.65 -4.07
N ILE A 322 -9.52 -0.99 -4.21
CA ILE A 322 -9.61 0.49 -4.25
C ILE A 322 -9.09 1.09 -2.94
N GLY A 323 -9.49 0.53 -1.80
CA GLY A 323 -9.02 0.98 -0.49
C GLY A 323 -7.51 0.87 -0.31
N ILE A 324 -6.92 -0.22 -0.77
CA ILE A 324 -5.47 -0.42 -0.77
C ILE A 324 -4.77 0.67 -1.62
N ILE A 325 -5.29 0.94 -2.81
CA ILE A 325 -4.75 1.96 -3.72
C ILE A 325 -4.80 3.35 -3.07
N ILE A 326 -5.94 3.73 -2.49
CA ILE A 326 -6.14 5.02 -1.83
C ILE A 326 -5.19 5.16 -0.63
N SER A 327 -5.20 4.20 0.28
CA SER A 327 -4.38 4.19 1.51
C SER A 327 -2.88 4.30 1.21
N THR A 328 -2.41 3.60 0.18
CA THR A 328 -1.01 3.70 -0.25
C THR A 328 -0.72 5.08 -0.84
N ALA A 329 -1.57 5.58 -1.72
CA ALA A 329 -1.39 6.90 -2.33
C ALA A 329 -1.35 8.01 -1.28
N ASP A 330 -2.25 7.98 -0.29
CA ASP A 330 -2.29 8.95 0.81
C ASP A 330 -0.98 8.97 1.59
N SER A 331 -0.48 7.79 1.93
CA SER A 331 0.76 7.64 2.67
C SER A 331 1.95 8.22 1.89
N PHE A 332 2.01 7.92 0.58
CA PHE A 332 3.08 8.41 -0.29
C PHE A 332 2.93 9.89 -0.69
N LEU A 333 1.77 10.52 -0.46
CA LEU A 333 1.57 11.97 -0.58
C LEU A 333 1.91 12.71 0.72
N LEU A 334 1.60 12.14 1.89
CA LEU A 334 1.82 12.79 3.19
C LEU A 334 3.31 12.98 3.52
N VAL A 335 4.16 11.99 3.23
CA VAL A 335 5.60 12.09 3.54
C VAL A 335 6.28 13.22 2.78
N PRO A 336 6.15 13.34 1.44
CA PRO A 336 6.67 14.48 0.70
C PRO A 336 6.16 15.82 1.21
N THR A 337 4.87 15.92 1.51
CA THR A 337 4.27 17.15 2.03
C THR A 337 4.90 17.55 3.36
N THR A 338 5.08 16.59 4.28
CA THR A 338 5.77 16.81 5.55
C THR A 338 7.21 17.25 5.33
N CYS A 339 7.95 16.58 4.44
CA CYS A 339 9.35 16.93 4.16
C CYS A 339 9.50 18.34 3.58
N LEU A 340 8.63 18.73 2.64
CA LEU A 340 8.66 20.07 2.04
C LEU A 340 8.33 21.15 3.07
N LEU A 341 7.32 20.93 3.89
CA LEU A 341 6.88 21.89 4.88
C LEU A 341 8.01 22.20 5.90
N TYR A 342 8.63 21.15 6.46
CA TYR A 342 9.74 21.33 7.40
C TYR A 342 11.02 21.88 6.78
N THR A 343 11.25 21.64 5.49
CA THR A 343 12.42 22.22 4.80
C THR A 343 12.20 23.69 4.51
N SER A 344 10.97 24.12 4.19
CA SER A 344 10.66 25.55 3.98
C SER A 344 10.70 26.33 5.29
N ASP A 345 10.15 25.79 6.38
CA ASP A 345 10.19 26.42 7.69
C ASP A 345 11.65 26.65 8.18
N ALA A 346 12.52 25.65 8.00
CA ALA A 346 13.94 25.79 8.32
C ALA A 346 14.64 26.86 7.45
N ALA A 347 14.22 27.03 6.19
CA ALA A 347 14.74 28.08 5.32
C ALA A 347 14.26 29.46 5.74
N ASP A 348 12.99 29.59 6.16
CA ASP A 348 12.41 30.84 6.63
C ASP A 348 13.02 31.28 7.96
N GLU A 349 13.25 30.36 8.91
CA GLU A 349 14.01 30.62 10.14
C GLU A 349 15.44 31.08 9.85
N GLY A 350 16.12 30.47 8.87
CA GLY A 350 17.47 30.87 8.43
C GLY A 350 17.52 32.25 7.80
N LEU A 351 16.42 32.71 7.20
CA LEU A 351 16.26 34.05 6.64
C LEU A 351 15.69 35.08 7.65
N GLY A 352 15.28 34.64 8.85
CA GLY A 352 14.67 35.47 9.88
C GLY A 352 13.29 36.03 9.48
N VAL A 353 12.51 35.26 8.75
CA VAL A 353 11.15 35.60 8.31
C VAL A 353 10.19 34.51 8.72
N ASP A 354 9.04 34.83 9.32
CA ASP A 354 8.00 33.86 9.55
C ASP A 354 7.15 33.62 8.27
N LEU A 355 6.36 32.55 8.24
CA LEU A 355 5.44 32.22 7.14
C LEU A 355 4.43 33.32 6.81
N GLY A 356 4.25 34.31 7.68
CA GLY A 356 3.43 35.52 7.47
C GLY A 356 4.21 36.68 6.91
N GLY A 357 5.50 36.53 6.59
CA GLY A 357 6.34 37.59 6.04
C GLY A 357 6.72 38.69 7.05
N ARG A 358 6.60 38.41 8.36
CA ARG A 358 7.04 39.32 9.42
C ARG A 358 8.48 39.01 9.79
N ARG A 359 9.31 40.04 9.83
CA ARG A 359 10.67 39.90 10.41
C ARG A 359 10.54 39.64 11.91
N ILE A 360 11.19 38.59 12.37
CA ILE A 360 11.34 38.29 13.78
C ILE A 360 12.46 39.13 14.37
#